data_376caf781d78ddbd3046747ffcaa6a33
#
_entry.id   376caf781d78ddbd3046747ffcaa6a33
#
_cell.length_a   1.000
_cell.length_b   1.000
_cell.length_c   1.000
_cell.angle_alpha   90.00
_cell.angle_beta   90.00
_cell.angle_gamma   90.00
#
_symmetry.space_group_name_H-M   'P 1'
#
loop_
_entity.id
_entity.type
_entity.pdbx_description
1 polymer ?
#
loop_
_entity_poly.entity_id
_entity_poly.type
_entity_poly.pdbx_seq_one_letter_code
_entity_poly.pdbx_strand_id
1 'polypeptide(L)'
;MKKLSLLTFFLAAVAFTDLAHSQELPFQGGESLEYVITYKALFTADMVRVGLDLTSEKDPQRGDAFHAVTKITTFKFWDSFYKMRDTYETWFRSDASISPIRFHRDAHEGKSYNSESWLDWSEDLSQAKVKIEKDGKPVKDTVFSEEGVLRDIINALYLARILDYDQMQSSGKPFEVMMTPYRDILKLRVRFVGKEEVSAGKAGKFKAIKLALAIIPKDTDNSGSGFKIGASENGTYENGEKIFLWVSDDSNHIPVYFSAPASIGSIKGKLSQYKGLKYELSSKIGNE
;
A
#
# COMPACT_ATOMS: atom_id res chain seq x y z
N MET A 1 -29.54 -1.52 -73.66
CA MET A 1 -30.02 -0.44 -72.76
C MET A 1 -30.17 -1.10 -71.37
N LYS A 2 -29.17 -0.98 -70.53
CA LYS A 2 -29.19 -1.55 -69.18
C LYS A 2 -29.25 -0.40 -68.17
N LYS A 3 -30.31 -0.40 -67.35
CA LYS A 3 -30.53 0.54 -66.26
C LYS A 3 -29.61 0.20 -65.09
N LEU A 4 -28.77 1.15 -64.72
CA LEU A 4 -27.90 1.08 -63.53
C LEU A 4 -28.64 1.64 -62.34
N SER A 5 -28.98 0.79 -61.37
CA SER A 5 -29.64 1.22 -60.14
C SER A 5 -28.58 1.62 -59.10
N LEU A 6 -28.64 2.87 -58.67
CA LEU A 6 -27.75 3.46 -57.69
C LEU A 6 -28.26 3.09 -56.26
N LEU A 7 -27.56 2.17 -55.61
CA LEU A 7 -27.86 1.78 -54.23
C LEU A 7 -27.04 2.67 -53.28
N THR A 8 -27.71 3.60 -52.66
CA THR A 8 -27.12 4.54 -51.68
C THR A 8 -26.88 3.78 -50.37
N PHE A 9 -25.62 3.51 -50.06
CA PHE A 9 -25.21 2.96 -48.77
C PHE A 9 -25.17 4.09 -47.73
N PHE A 10 -26.15 4.07 -46.82
CA PHE A 10 -26.14 4.96 -45.63
C PHE A 10 -25.24 4.31 -44.58
N LEU A 11 -23.97 4.76 -44.48
CA LEU A 11 -23.06 4.38 -43.41
C LEU A 11 -23.43 5.16 -42.16
N ALA A 12 -24.19 4.53 -41.27
CA ALA A 12 -24.39 5.02 -39.93
C ALA A 12 -23.09 4.87 -39.14
N ALA A 13 -22.31 5.94 -39.03
CA ALA A 13 -21.20 6.01 -38.10
C ALA A 13 -21.78 6.06 -36.68
N VAL A 14 -21.84 4.91 -36.02
CA VAL A 14 -22.05 4.84 -34.58
C VAL A 14 -20.76 5.33 -33.96
N ALA A 15 -20.76 6.59 -33.54
CA ALA A 15 -19.71 7.14 -32.67
C ALA A 15 -19.80 6.37 -31.33
N PHE A 16 -18.97 5.37 -31.17
CA PHE A 16 -18.64 4.88 -29.84
C PHE A 16 -17.88 6.01 -29.12
N THR A 17 -18.61 6.83 -28.39
CA THR A 17 -17.99 7.61 -27.32
C THR A 17 -17.57 6.60 -26.27
N ASP A 18 -16.31 6.20 -26.29
CA ASP A 18 -15.65 5.63 -25.11
C ASP A 18 -15.79 6.69 -24.00
N LEU A 19 -16.85 6.56 -23.22
CA LEU A 19 -16.90 7.10 -21.89
C LEU A 19 -15.84 6.29 -21.12
N ALA A 20 -14.58 6.76 -21.20
CA ALA A 20 -13.58 6.37 -20.25
C ALA A 20 -14.18 6.71 -18.88
N HIS A 21 -14.79 5.72 -18.23
CA HIS A 21 -15.12 5.81 -16.83
C HIS A 21 -13.77 5.99 -16.15
N SER A 22 -13.40 7.21 -15.81
CA SER A 22 -12.30 7.44 -14.91
C SER A 22 -12.73 6.74 -13.62
N GLN A 23 -12.09 5.64 -13.31
CA GLN A 23 -12.36 4.90 -12.09
C GLN A 23 -12.16 5.87 -10.94
N GLU A 24 -13.26 6.21 -10.28
CA GLU A 24 -13.23 7.15 -9.17
C GLU A 24 -12.50 6.51 -8.00
N LEU A 25 -11.45 7.19 -7.50
CA LEU A 25 -10.64 6.65 -6.40
C LEU A 25 -11.47 6.50 -5.13
N PRO A 26 -11.28 5.42 -4.34
CA PRO A 26 -12.04 5.14 -3.12
C PRO A 26 -11.58 5.97 -1.91
N PHE A 27 -10.78 6.99 -2.11
CA PHE A 27 -10.25 7.87 -1.07
C PHE A 27 -10.20 9.31 -1.55
N GLN A 28 -10.07 10.25 -0.61
CA GLN A 28 -10.04 11.68 -0.88
C GLN A 28 -9.14 12.41 0.13
N GLY A 29 -8.73 13.64 -0.20
CA GLY A 29 -8.04 14.50 0.75
C GLY A 29 -8.87 14.76 2.00
N GLY A 30 -8.24 14.72 3.17
CA GLY A 30 -8.89 14.81 4.48
C GLY A 30 -9.14 13.45 5.14
N GLU A 31 -8.87 12.34 4.44
CA GLU A 31 -8.90 11.01 5.06
C GLU A 31 -7.80 10.86 6.11
N SER A 32 -8.14 10.29 7.26
CA SER A 32 -7.19 9.95 8.31
C SER A 32 -7.55 8.60 8.92
N LEU A 33 -6.57 7.70 8.99
CA LEU A 33 -6.69 6.36 9.54
C LEU A 33 -5.66 6.19 10.67
N GLU A 34 -6.07 5.64 11.80
CA GLU A 34 -5.16 5.31 12.90
C GLU A 34 -5.20 3.81 13.18
N TYR A 35 -4.02 3.22 13.37
CA TYR A 35 -3.85 1.81 13.67
C TYR A 35 -3.09 1.63 14.97
N VAL A 36 -3.41 0.54 15.68
CA VAL A 36 -2.62 0.02 16.80
C VAL A 36 -1.94 -1.27 16.35
N ILE A 37 -0.63 -1.30 16.50
CA ILE A 37 0.19 -2.48 16.24
C ILE A 37 0.43 -3.21 17.56
N THR A 38 -0.01 -4.45 17.60
CA THR A 38 0.05 -5.34 18.75
C THR A 38 1.05 -6.47 18.47
N TYR A 39 1.94 -6.72 19.38
CA TYR A 39 2.78 -7.92 19.37
C TYR A 39 2.14 -9.00 20.25
N LYS A 40 2.07 -10.22 19.73
CA LYS A 40 1.55 -11.39 20.43
C LYS A 40 2.58 -12.51 20.41
N ALA A 41 3.13 -12.83 21.59
CA ALA A 41 3.97 -14.01 21.84
C ALA A 41 3.47 -14.73 23.11
N LEU A 42 4.28 -14.79 24.17
CA LEU A 42 3.85 -15.27 25.50
C LEU A 42 2.83 -14.34 26.16
N PHE A 43 2.85 -13.07 25.79
CA PHE A 43 1.87 -12.05 26.20
C PHE A 43 1.42 -11.26 24.97
N THR A 44 0.37 -10.48 25.14
CA THR A 44 -0.15 -9.57 24.10
C THR A 44 0.02 -8.14 24.56
N ALA A 45 0.65 -7.30 23.72
CA ALA A 45 0.88 -5.91 24.06
C ALA A 45 0.74 -4.99 22.85
N ASP A 46 0.02 -3.88 23.04
CA ASP A 46 -0.02 -2.79 22.08
C ASP A 46 1.30 -2.02 22.16
N MET A 47 2.04 -1.98 21.06
CA MET A 47 3.40 -1.46 21.04
C MET A 47 3.53 -0.14 20.29
N VAL A 48 2.84 -0.01 19.15
CA VAL A 48 3.04 1.09 18.21
C VAL A 48 1.69 1.63 17.75
N ARG A 49 1.61 2.96 17.62
CA ARG A 49 0.54 3.65 16.91
C ARG A 49 1.05 4.05 15.52
N VAL A 50 0.23 3.84 14.52
CA VAL A 50 0.47 4.27 13.15
C VAL A 50 -0.68 5.17 12.73
N GLY A 51 -0.39 6.43 12.44
CA GLY A 51 -1.34 7.38 11.85
C GLY A 51 -1.04 7.53 10.37
N LEU A 52 -2.06 7.56 9.53
CA LEU A 52 -1.98 7.78 8.10
C LEU A 52 -2.96 8.88 7.71
N ASP A 53 -2.44 10.02 7.31
CA ASP A 53 -3.21 11.19 6.89
C ASP A 53 -3.02 11.44 5.39
N LEU A 54 -4.10 11.68 4.65
CA LEU A 54 -4.10 11.96 3.21
C LEU A 54 -4.57 13.39 2.96
N THR A 55 -3.80 14.17 2.23
CA THR A 55 -4.16 15.51 1.77
C THR A 55 -4.14 15.60 0.25
N SER A 56 -4.96 16.51 -0.31
CA SER A 56 -4.88 16.86 -1.72
C SER A 56 -3.94 18.05 -1.88
N GLU A 57 -3.01 17.94 -2.81
CA GLU A 57 -2.00 18.95 -3.10
C GLU A 57 -1.85 19.16 -4.60
N LYS A 58 -1.09 20.19 -5.00
CA LYS A 58 -0.63 20.38 -6.37
C LYS A 58 0.87 20.23 -6.43
N ASP A 59 1.34 19.20 -7.11
CA ASP A 59 2.74 19.11 -7.48
C ASP A 59 3.04 20.10 -8.64
N PRO A 60 4.08 20.95 -8.53
CA PRO A 60 4.38 21.95 -9.53
C PRO A 60 4.66 21.42 -10.94
N GLN A 61 5.11 20.17 -11.05
CA GLN A 61 5.49 19.53 -12.32
C GLN A 61 4.46 18.49 -12.79
N ARG A 62 3.80 17.83 -11.84
CA ARG A 62 2.93 16.67 -12.09
C ARG A 62 1.44 16.97 -11.97
N GLY A 63 1.05 18.19 -11.53
CA GLY A 63 -0.34 18.59 -11.38
C GLY A 63 -0.99 18.09 -10.10
N ASP A 64 -2.30 17.72 -10.16
CA ASP A 64 -3.04 17.31 -8.97
C ASP A 64 -2.47 16.00 -8.39
N ALA A 65 -2.22 16.01 -7.10
CA ALA A 65 -1.58 14.93 -6.37
C ALA A 65 -2.23 14.72 -5.00
N PHE A 66 -2.02 13.53 -4.46
CA PHE A 66 -2.20 13.25 -3.04
C PHE A 66 -0.83 13.25 -2.34
N HIS A 67 -0.84 13.74 -1.10
CA HIS A 67 0.26 13.60 -0.16
C HIS A 67 -0.23 12.79 1.04
N ALA A 68 0.34 11.62 1.24
CA ALA A 68 0.05 10.75 2.37
C ALA A 68 1.19 10.77 3.37
N VAL A 69 0.89 11.09 4.63
CA VAL A 69 1.85 11.15 5.74
C VAL A 69 1.54 10.03 6.71
N THR A 70 2.52 9.16 6.94
CA THR A 70 2.44 8.06 7.90
C THR A 70 3.36 8.33 9.07
N LYS A 71 2.81 8.43 10.28
CA LYS A 71 3.58 8.59 11.52
C LYS A 71 3.55 7.30 12.33
N ILE A 72 4.73 6.80 12.68
CA ILE A 72 4.93 5.57 13.45
C ILE A 72 5.52 5.92 14.80
N THR A 73 4.81 5.60 15.88
CA THR A 73 5.18 6.03 17.23
C THR A 73 4.96 4.91 18.23
N THR A 74 5.98 4.50 18.94
CA THR A 74 5.84 3.58 20.08
C THR A 74 5.06 4.23 21.23
N PHE A 75 4.24 3.44 21.93
CA PHE A 75 3.61 3.90 23.17
C PHE A 75 4.69 4.18 24.23
N LYS A 76 4.43 5.16 25.09
CA LYS A 76 5.41 5.70 26.06
C LYS A 76 6.09 4.60 26.92
N PHE A 77 5.37 3.55 27.28
CA PHE A 77 5.93 2.43 28.04
C PHE A 77 7.08 1.75 27.28
N TRP A 78 6.92 1.55 25.95
CA TRP A 78 7.89 0.86 25.10
C TRP A 78 9.10 1.72 24.75
N ASP A 79 9.02 3.04 24.89
CA ASP A 79 10.14 3.96 24.62
C ASP A 79 11.39 3.62 25.43
N SER A 80 11.23 3.02 26.60
CA SER A 80 12.36 2.59 27.44
C SER A 80 13.11 1.38 26.86
N PHE A 81 12.46 0.58 26.01
CA PHE A 81 13.02 -0.61 25.39
C PHE A 81 13.47 -0.33 23.95
N TYR A 82 12.55 0.23 23.15
CA TYR A 82 12.82 0.56 21.75
C TYR A 82 11.91 1.71 21.31
N LYS A 83 12.45 2.92 21.28
CA LYS A 83 11.71 4.11 20.86
C LYS A 83 11.66 4.19 19.34
N MET A 84 10.48 4.47 18.77
CA MET A 84 10.29 4.77 17.34
C MET A 84 9.55 6.08 17.18
N ARG A 85 10.06 6.95 16.31
CA ARG A 85 9.46 8.22 15.90
C ARG A 85 9.76 8.41 14.43
N ASP A 86 9.04 7.66 13.61
CA ASP A 86 9.29 7.64 12.19
C ASP A 86 8.19 8.39 11.45
N THR A 87 8.56 9.07 10.39
CA THR A 87 7.64 9.69 9.45
C THR A 87 7.94 9.19 8.05
N TYR A 88 6.92 8.68 7.36
CA TYR A 88 6.99 8.28 5.97
C TYR A 88 6.00 9.14 5.20
N GLU A 89 6.43 9.70 4.11
CA GLU A 89 5.63 10.58 3.26
C GLU A 89 5.68 10.08 1.82
N THR A 90 4.54 10.05 1.15
CA THR A 90 4.50 9.73 -0.27
C THR A 90 3.61 10.71 -1.00
N TRP A 91 4.06 11.12 -2.17
CA TRP A 91 3.29 11.94 -3.12
C TRP A 91 3.01 11.08 -4.34
N PHE A 92 1.77 11.07 -4.76
CA PHE A 92 1.34 10.31 -5.93
C PHE A 92 0.19 11.03 -6.65
N ARG A 93 0.02 10.75 -7.94
CA ARG A 93 -1.02 11.36 -8.75
C ARG A 93 -2.41 11.05 -8.20
N SER A 94 -3.30 12.03 -8.25
CA SER A 94 -4.69 11.88 -7.79
C SER A 94 -5.65 11.35 -8.87
N ASP A 95 -5.11 10.78 -9.96
CA ASP A 95 -5.86 10.07 -10.99
C ASP A 95 -5.83 8.54 -10.78
N ALA A 96 -6.56 7.80 -11.62
CA ALA A 96 -6.69 6.34 -11.52
C ALA A 96 -5.36 5.58 -11.58
N SER A 97 -4.28 6.18 -12.09
CA SER A 97 -2.95 5.56 -12.12
C SER A 97 -2.31 5.49 -10.74
N ILE A 98 -2.65 6.45 -9.86
CA ILE A 98 -2.00 6.69 -8.56
C ILE A 98 -0.47 6.55 -8.64
N SER A 99 0.09 7.03 -9.76
CA SER A 99 1.53 6.91 -10.05
C SER A 99 2.35 7.64 -9.01
N PRO A 100 3.40 7.02 -8.44
CA PRO A 100 4.24 7.65 -7.44
C PRO A 100 5.01 8.83 -8.04
N ILE A 101 5.22 9.87 -7.24
CA ILE A 101 5.97 11.08 -7.60
C ILE A 101 7.23 11.14 -6.76
N ARG A 102 7.07 11.06 -5.44
CA ARG A 102 8.16 11.16 -4.45
C ARG A 102 7.82 10.35 -3.22
N PHE A 103 8.84 9.84 -2.56
CA PHE A 103 8.75 9.24 -1.23
C PHE A 103 9.88 9.78 -0.35
N HIS A 104 9.55 10.05 0.90
CA HIS A 104 10.51 10.44 1.93
C HIS A 104 10.26 9.60 3.18
N ARG A 105 11.34 9.13 3.77
CA ARG A 105 11.33 8.45 5.06
C ARG A 105 12.33 9.13 5.99
N ASP A 106 11.86 9.57 7.15
CA ASP A 106 12.67 10.03 8.27
C ASP A 106 12.43 9.09 9.45
N ALA A 107 13.46 8.35 9.86
CA ALA A 107 13.37 7.30 10.87
C ALA A 107 14.31 7.56 12.03
N HIS A 108 13.73 7.57 13.23
CA HIS A 108 14.40 7.71 14.50
C HIS A 108 14.07 6.53 15.40
N GLU A 109 14.97 5.54 15.44
CA GLU A 109 14.73 4.26 16.08
C GLU A 109 15.78 3.94 17.16
N GLY A 110 15.31 3.33 18.25
CA GLY A 110 16.15 2.94 19.38
C GLY A 110 16.83 4.15 20.05
N LYS A 111 18.12 4.00 20.36
CA LYS A 111 18.88 5.07 21.04
C LYS A 111 19.65 5.99 20.09
N SER A 112 19.97 5.51 18.90
CA SER A 112 20.92 6.22 18.02
C SER A 112 20.75 5.94 16.53
N TYR A 113 19.71 5.22 16.11
CA TYR A 113 19.48 5.02 14.69
C TYR A 113 18.69 6.19 14.13
N ASN A 114 19.33 6.97 13.25
CA ASN A 114 18.71 8.03 12.48
C ASN A 114 19.01 7.78 11.01
N SER A 115 17.98 7.71 10.18
CA SER A 115 18.14 7.46 8.76
C SER A 115 17.07 8.16 7.97
N GLU A 116 17.50 8.90 6.96
CA GLU A 116 16.61 9.49 5.96
C GLU A 116 16.76 8.80 4.62
N SER A 117 15.67 8.71 3.88
CA SER A 117 15.65 8.12 2.55
C SER A 117 14.68 8.88 1.65
N TRP A 118 15.15 9.17 0.44
CA TRP A 118 14.37 9.86 -0.59
C TRP A 118 14.31 8.99 -1.84
N LEU A 119 13.14 8.93 -2.46
CA LEU A 119 12.94 8.38 -3.79
C LEU A 119 12.21 9.42 -4.62
N ASP A 120 12.75 9.72 -5.80
CA ASP A 120 12.15 10.62 -6.77
C ASP A 120 11.98 9.86 -8.09
N TRP A 121 10.74 9.74 -8.57
CA TRP A 121 10.44 9.04 -9.82
C TRP A 121 10.60 9.97 -11.02
N SER A 122 11.17 9.43 -12.11
CA SER A 122 11.13 10.08 -13.42
C SER A 122 9.69 10.25 -13.90
N GLU A 123 9.45 11.17 -14.83
CA GLU A 123 8.11 11.46 -15.33
C GLU A 123 7.48 10.26 -16.04
N ASP A 124 8.30 9.49 -16.78
CA ASP A 124 7.90 8.26 -17.47
C ASP A 124 7.86 7.02 -16.56
N LEU A 125 8.16 7.18 -15.26
CA LEU A 125 8.21 6.12 -14.25
C LEU A 125 9.23 5.00 -14.51
N SER A 126 10.12 5.17 -15.49
CA SER A 126 11.14 4.16 -15.83
C SER A 126 12.26 4.08 -14.81
N GLN A 127 12.41 5.11 -13.98
CA GLN A 127 13.48 5.22 -13.00
C GLN A 127 12.99 5.83 -11.69
N ALA A 128 13.60 5.42 -10.57
CA ALA A 128 13.51 6.08 -9.28
C ALA A 128 14.93 6.38 -8.77
N LYS A 129 15.23 7.66 -8.56
CA LYS A 129 16.46 8.08 -7.88
C LYS A 129 16.32 7.82 -6.40
N VAL A 130 17.32 7.16 -5.82
CA VAL A 130 17.31 6.75 -4.40
C VAL A 130 18.50 7.37 -3.70
N LYS A 131 18.24 8.13 -2.65
CA LYS A 131 19.25 8.66 -1.75
C LYS A 131 18.96 8.19 -0.34
N ILE A 132 19.97 7.67 0.35
CA ILE A 132 19.86 7.22 1.74
C ILE A 132 20.99 7.84 2.54
N GLU A 133 20.64 8.44 3.66
CA GLU A 133 21.58 8.96 4.66
C GLU A 133 21.37 8.24 5.99
N LYS A 134 22.46 8.10 6.75
CA LYS A 134 22.44 7.62 8.11
C LYS A 134 23.30 8.54 8.97
N ASP A 135 22.72 9.06 10.05
CA ASP A 135 23.37 10.04 10.94
C ASP A 135 23.97 11.23 10.15
N GLY A 136 23.22 11.73 9.14
CA GLY A 136 23.61 12.82 8.26
C GLY A 136 24.74 12.50 7.26
N LYS A 137 25.11 11.21 7.09
CA LYS A 137 26.14 10.78 6.15
C LYS A 137 25.52 9.95 5.01
N PRO A 138 25.91 10.21 3.75
CA PRO A 138 25.44 9.41 2.62
C PRO A 138 25.83 7.94 2.78
N VAL A 139 24.85 7.04 2.57
CA VAL A 139 25.04 5.60 2.60
C VAL A 139 24.77 4.99 1.23
N LYS A 140 23.80 5.54 0.49
CA LYS A 140 23.41 5.07 -0.83
C LYS A 140 22.98 6.27 -1.68
N ASP A 141 23.47 6.30 -2.92
CA ASP A 141 23.00 7.20 -3.97
C ASP A 141 22.98 6.37 -5.26
N THR A 142 21.81 6.06 -5.77
CA THR A 142 21.65 5.16 -6.91
C THR A 142 20.35 5.42 -7.64
N VAL A 143 20.18 4.73 -8.77
CA VAL A 143 18.94 4.74 -9.55
C VAL A 143 18.42 3.31 -9.63
N PHE A 144 17.16 3.14 -9.28
CA PHE A 144 16.41 1.93 -9.57
C PHE A 144 15.75 2.06 -10.95
N SER A 145 15.91 1.04 -11.78
CA SER A 145 15.24 0.91 -13.07
C SER A 145 14.57 -0.45 -13.11
N GLU A 146 13.27 -0.46 -13.35
CA GLU A 146 12.45 -1.67 -13.36
C GLU A 146 11.52 -1.69 -14.55
N GLU A 147 11.20 -2.89 -15.00
CA GLU A 147 10.10 -3.07 -15.92
C GLU A 147 8.77 -2.91 -15.16
N GLY A 148 8.00 -1.90 -15.52
CA GLY A 148 6.78 -1.50 -14.83
C GLY A 148 7.00 -0.44 -13.75
N VAL A 149 5.92 -0.10 -13.02
CA VAL A 149 5.94 0.96 -12.03
C VAL A 149 6.43 0.43 -10.69
N LEU A 150 7.63 0.87 -10.27
CA LEU A 150 8.12 0.65 -8.92
C LEU A 150 7.34 1.56 -7.96
N ARG A 151 6.83 1.02 -6.85
CA ARG A 151 6.05 1.76 -5.86
C ARG A 151 6.70 1.74 -4.48
N ASP A 152 6.54 2.81 -3.72
CA ASP A 152 6.85 2.78 -2.29
C ASP A 152 5.76 2.02 -1.50
N ILE A 153 6.05 1.75 -0.23
CA ILE A 153 5.18 0.93 0.63
C ILE A 153 3.81 1.58 0.88
N ILE A 154 3.75 2.92 0.99
CA ILE A 154 2.50 3.64 1.25
C ILE A 154 1.66 3.72 -0.03
N ASN A 155 2.29 4.03 -1.17
CA ASN A 155 1.62 4.03 -2.47
C ASN A 155 1.08 2.62 -2.80
N ALA A 156 1.83 1.55 -2.49
CA ALA A 156 1.35 0.17 -2.66
C ALA A 156 0.12 -0.14 -1.77
N LEU A 157 0.02 0.45 -0.57
CA LEU A 157 -1.17 0.33 0.29
C LEU A 157 -2.40 0.99 -0.35
N TYR A 158 -2.24 2.19 -0.93
CA TYR A 158 -3.33 2.85 -1.69
C TYR A 158 -3.68 2.08 -2.96
N LEU A 159 -2.68 1.47 -3.64
CA LEU A 159 -2.94 0.59 -4.79
C LEU A 159 -3.82 -0.60 -4.41
N ALA A 160 -3.59 -1.20 -3.25
CA ALA A 160 -4.44 -2.30 -2.77
C ALA A 160 -5.91 -1.89 -2.65
N ARG A 161 -6.23 -0.61 -2.39
CA ARG A 161 -7.62 -0.12 -2.24
C ARG A 161 -8.37 0.04 -3.57
N ILE A 162 -7.67 0.04 -4.70
CA ILE A 162 -8.25 0.18 -6.03
C ILE A 162 -8.23 -1.11 -6.86
N LEU A 163 -7.80 -2.23 -6.27
CA LEU A 163 -7.81 -3.52 -6.94
C LEU A 163 -9.24 -4.00 -7.22
N ASP A 164 -9.42 -4.63 -8.37
CA ASP A 164 -10.68 -5.31 -8.71
C ASP A 164 -10.73 -6.68 -8.01
N TYR A 165 -11.31 -6.69 -6.82
CA TYR A 165 -11.41 -7.89 -5.99
C TYR A 165 -12.36 -8.95 -6.57
N ASP A 166 -13.38 -8.55 -7.32
CA ASP A 166 -14.30 -9.49 -7.99
C ASP A 166 -13.60 -10.19 -9.15
N GLN A 167 -12.77 -9.47 -9.91
CA GLN A 167 -11.92 -10.07 -10.92
C GLN A 167 -10.87 -11.00 -10.31
N MET A 168 -10.25 -10.60 -9.20
CA MET A 168 -9.28 -11.45 -8.49
C MET A 168 -9.93 -12.74 -7.98
N GLN A 169 -11.16 -12.64 -7.44
CA GLN A 169 -11.93 -13.79 -6.96
C GLN A 169 -12.30 -14.73 -8.11
N SER A 170 -12.85 -14.18 -9.20
CA SER A 170 -13.35 -14.99 -10.33
C SER A 170 -12.23 -15.65 -11.13
N SER A 171 -11.11 -14.96 -11.32
CA SER A 171 -9.96 -15.48 -12.08
C SER A 171 -9.04 -16.38 -11.26
N GLY A 172 -9.03 -16.25 -9.94
CA GLY A 172 -8.05 -16.87 -9.04
C GLY A 172 -6.61 -16.42 -9.25
N LYS A 173 -6.38 -15.41 -10.13
CA LYS A 173 -5.04 -14.91 -10.44
C LYS A 173 -4.56 -13.93 -9.36
N PRO A 174 -3.29 -14.03 -8.92
CA PRO A 174 -2.70 -13.05 -8.04
C PRO A 174 -2.45 -11.73 -8.79
N PHE A 175 -2.45 -10.64 -8.04
CA PHE A 175 -1.92 -9.35 -8.48
C PHE A 175 -0.46 -9.23 -8.02
N GLU A 176 0.41 -8.75 -8.88
CA GLU A 176 1.83 -8.55 -8.56
C GLU A 176 2.24 -7.10 -8.78
N VAL A 177 3.03 -6.57 -7.88
CA VAL A 177 3.56 -5.21 -7.95
C VAL A 177 5.00 -5.16 -7.52
N MET A 178 5.82 -4.39 -8.25
CA MET A 178 7.18 -4.08 -7.83
C MET A 178 7.14 -2.97 -6.80
N MET A 179 7.79 -3.19 -5.68
CA MET A 179 7.81 -2.21 -4.59
C MET A 179 9.21 -2.06 -3.99
N THR A 180 9.44 -0.93 -3.37
CA THR A 180 10.63 -0.70 -2.57
C THR A 180 10.25 -0.14 -1.20
N PRO A 181 10.72 -0.74 -0.08
CA PRO A 181 10.61 -0.10 1.22
C PRO A 181 11.58 1.10 1.37
N TYR A 182 12.55 1.29 0.48
CA TYR A 182 13.54 2.34 0.29
C TYR A 182 14.96 1.87 -0.11
N ARG A 183 15.34 0.64 0.21
CA ARG A 183 16.73 0.16 0.03
C ARG A 183 16.84 -0.88 -1.10
N ASP A 184 15.87 -1.76 -1.15
CA ASP A 184 15.86 -2.93 -2.02
C ASP A 184 14.59 -2.95 -2.86
N ILE A 185 14.62 -3.66 -3.98
CA ILE A 185 13.44 -3.86 -4.81
C ILE A 185 12.87 -5.23 -4.49
N LEU A 186 11.57 -5.27 -4.23
CA LEU A 186 10.83 -6.46 -3.88
C LEU A 186 9.64 -6.62 -4.83
N LYS A 187 9.25 -7.85 -5.08
CA LYS A 187 7.96 -8.15 -5.72
C LYS A 187 6.96 -8.52 -4.62
N LEU A 188 5.87 -7.77 -4.53
CA LEU A 188 4.74 -8.11 -3.68
C LEU A 188 3.71 -8.85 -4.51
N ARG A 189 3.35 -10.05 -4.11
CA ARG A 189 2.23 -10.82 -4.65
C ARG A 189 1.04 -10.73 -3.70
N VAL A 190 -0.11 -10.35 -4.23
CA VAL A 190 -1.36 -10.21 -3.49
C VAL A 190 -2.35 -11.23 -4.05
N ARG A 191 -2.92 -12.07 -3.20
CA ARG A 191 -3.92 -13.07 -3.58
C ARG A 191 -5.20 -12.87 -2.78
N PHE A 192 -6.33 -12.92 -3.46
CA PHE A 192 -7.64 -12.99 -2.82
C PHE A 192 -7.80 -14.35 -2.13
N VAL A 193 -8.19 -14.35 -0.85
CA VAL A 193 -8.41 -15.56 -0.05
C VAL A 193 -9.90 -15.82 0.16
N GLY A 194 -10.67 -14.77 0.43
CA GLY A 194 -12.08 -14.88 0.71
C GLY A 194 -12.63 -13.65 1.42
N LYS A 195 -13.89 -13.71 1.81
CA LYS A 195 -14.57 -12.68 2.61
C LYS A 195 -14.92 -13.27 3.96
N GLU A 196 -14.63 -12.52 5.03
CA GLU A 196 -14.94 -12.93 6.39
C GLU A 196 -15.18 -11.73 7.31
N GLU A 197 -15.73 -11.96 8.47
CA GLU A 197 -15.87 -10.94 9.49
C GLU A 197 -14.60 -10.85 10.34
N VAL A 198 -14.11 -9.64 10.58
CA VAL A 198 -12.92 -9.40 11.39
C VAL A 198 -13.16 -8.31 12.43
N SER A 199 -12.59 -8.50 13.63
CA SER A 199 -12.64 -7.48 14.68
C SER A 199 -11.40 -6.60 14.64
N ALA A 200 -11.60 -5.31 14.43
CA ALA A 200 -10.57 -4.27 14.51
C ALA A 200 -10.50 -3.63 15.92
N GLY A 201 -10.97 -4.30 16.94
CA GLY A 201 -10.93 -3.80 18.32
C GLY A 201 -11.85 -2.59 18.52
N LYS A 202 -11.28 -1.44 18.91
CA LYS A 202 -12.06 -0.22 19.20
C LYS A 202 -12.80 0.35 17.99
N ALA A 203 -12.31 0.13 16.77
CA ALA A 203 -13.01 0.58 15.57
C ALA A 203 -14.27 -0.23 15.26
N GLY A 204 -14.42 -1.42 15.86
CA GLY A 204 -15.57 -2.29 15.68
C GLY A 204 -15.29 -3.56 14.90
N LYS A 205 -16.36 -4.17 14.40
CA LYS A 205 -16.33 -5.39 13.58
C LYS A 205 -16.71 -5.06 12.14
N PHE A 206 -16.07 -5.70 11.17
CA PHE A 206 -16.22 -5.40 9.75
C PHE A 206 -16.41 -6.67 8.93
N LYS A 207 -17.26 -6.61 7.89
CA LYS A 207 -17.16 -7.50 6.75
C LYS A 207 -15.91 -7.09 5.98
N ALA A 208 -15.03 -8.03 5.69
CA ALA A 208 -13.74 -7.73 5.10
C ALA A 208 -13.31 -8.74 4.05
N ILE A 209 -12.58 -8.26 3.07
CA ILE A 209 -11.89 -9.06 2.06
C ILE A 209 -10.52 -9.41 2.63
N LYS A 210 -10.23 -10.70 2.72
CA LYS A 210 -8.96 -11.23 3.18
C LYS A 210 -8.02 -11.43 2.02
N LEU A 211 -6.83 -10.87 2.12
CA LEU A 211 -5.76 -10.97 1.14
C LEU A 211 -4.55 -11.68 1.76
N ALA A 212 -3.95 -12.58 1.02
CA ALA A 212 -2.64 -13.15 1.37
C ALA A 212 -1.54 -12.39 0.63
N LEU A 213 -0.50 -11.99 1.35
CA LEU A 213 0.61 -11.22 0.83
C LEU A 213 1.88 -12.08 0.89
N ALA A 214 2.60 -12.16 -0.23
CA ALA A 214 3.92 -12.79 -0.32
C ALA A 214 4.93 -11.78 -0.82
N ILE A 215 6.03 -11.62 -0.10
CA ILE A 215 7.16 -10.78 -0.50
C ILE A 215 8.19 -11.70 -1.16
N ILE A 216 8.48 -11.44 -2.43
CA ILE A 216 9.43 -12.21 -3.24
C ILE A 216 10.64 -11.32 -3.47
N PRO A 217 11.82 -11.63 -2.94
CA PRO A 217 13.05 -10.91 -3.27
C PRO A 217 13.30 -11.00 -4.77
N LYS A 218 13.72 -9.89 -5.39
CA LYS A 218 13.98 -9.87 -6.83
C LYS A 218 15.21 -10.69 -7.21
N ASP A 219 16.27 -10.59 -6.41
CA ASP A 219 17.51 -11.32 -6.60
C ASP A 219 17.77 -12.24 -5.40
N THR A 220 18.01 -13.51 -5.68
CA THR A 220 18.39 -14.52 -4.67
C THR A 220 19.83 -14.36 -4.20
N ASP A 221 20.58 -13.37 -4.71
CA ASP A 221 21.93 -13.07 -4.28
C ASP A 221 21.94 -12.29 -2.96
N ASN A 222 22.17 -13.02 -1.90
CA ASN A 222 22.80 -12.72 -0.58
C ASN A 222 22.93 -11.25 -0.08
N SER A 223 22.18 -10.30 -0.58
CA SER A 223 22.12 -8.98 0.03
C SER A 223 21.11 -9.04 1.19
N GLY A 224 21.63 -9.01 2.42
CA GLY A 224 20.82 -8.99 3.61
C GLY A 224 19.83 -7.83 3.64
N SER A 225 18.66 -8.00 3.02
CA SER A 225 17.59 -7.02 3.12
C SER A 225 17.15 -6.95 4.57
N GLY A 226 17.26 -5.76 5.17
CA GLY A 226 16.87 -5.51 6.55
C GLY A 226 15.38 -5.72 6.81
N PHE A 227 14.59 -5.99 5.77
CA PHE A 227 13.15 -6.14 5.84
C PHE A 227 12.77 -7.63 5.96
N LYS A 228 12.95 -8.20 7.15
CA LYS A 228 12.60 -9.59 7.47
C LYS A 228 11.20 -9.70 8.08
N ILE A 229 10.15 -9.24 7.42
CA ILE A 229 8.80 -9.62 7.83
C ILE A 229 8.53 -11.03 7.30
N GLY A 230 8.51 -12.01 8.19
CA GLY A 230 8.09 -13.38 7.91
C GLY A 230 9.08 -14.30 7.21
N ALA A 231 10.35 -13.95 7.11
CA ALA A 231 11.38 -14.89 6.71
C ALA A 231 11.57 -15.96 7.78
N SER A 232 11.35 -17.23 7.44
CA SER A 232 11.88 -18.33 8.26
C SER A 232 13.42 -18.34 8.12
N GLU A 233 14.13 -18.79 9.14
CA GLU A 233 15.60 -18.88 9.17
C GLU A 233 16.22 -19.63 7.98
N ASN A 234 15.42 -20.32 7.19
CA ASN A 234 15.84 -21.15 6.06
C ASN A 234 15.61 -20.55 4.69
N GLY A 235 15.24 -19.24 4.57
CA GLY A 235 15.18 -18.53 3.28
C GLY A 235 14.18 -19.08 2.26
N THR A 236 13.38 -20.07 2.59
CA THR A 236 12.39 -20.67 1.68
C THR A 236 11.06 -19.95 1.79
N TYR A 237 10.84 -19.02 0.86
CA TYR A 237 9.53 -18.41 0.62
C TYR A 237 8.59 -19.32 -0.20
N GLU A 238 8.97 -20.55 -0.45
CA GLU A 238 8.15 -21.56 -1.10
C GLU A 238 6.98 -21.94 -0.20
N ASN A 239 5.79 -21.51 -0.53
CA ASN A 239 4.51 -21.73 0.16
C ASN A 239 4.21 -20.89 1.40
N GLY A 240 4.96 -19.83 1.68
CA GLY A 240 4.84 -19.08 2.94
C GLY A 240 3.99 -17.80 2.84
N GLU A 241 2.77 -17.84 2.32
CA GLU A 241 1.80 -16.77 2.52
C GLU A 241 1.44 -16.67 4.00
N LYS A 242 2.25 -15.96 4.76
CA LYS A 242 2.07 -15.81 6.22
C LYS A 242 1.61 -14.41 6.61
N ILE A 243 1.59 -13.48 5.65
CA ILE A 243 1.13 -12.11 5.87
C ILE A 243 -0.29 -12.02 5.32
N PHE A 244 -1.20 -11.54 6.14
CA PHE A 244 -2.57 -11.32 5.73
C PHE A 244 -2.97 -9.87 5.97
N LEU A 245 -3.70 -9.32 5.00
CA LEU A 245 -4.33 -8.01 5.07
C LEU A 245 -5.84 -8.20 4.90
N TRP A 246 -6.63 -7.53 5.72
CA TRP A 246 -8.07 -7.43 5.54
C TRP A 246 -8.42 -5.99 5.21
N VAL A 247 -9.08 -5.81 4.08
CA VAL A 247 -9.65 -4.53 3.68
C VAL A 247 -11.17 -4.56 3.85
N SER A 248 -11.79 -3.44 4.13
CA SER A 248 -13.25 -3.34 4.28
C SER A 248 -13.95 -3.77 2.98
N ASP A 249 -14.99 -4.60 3.09
CA ASP A 249 -15.82 -5.04 1.95
C ASP A 249 -16.89 -4.00 1.64
N ASP A 250 -16.45 -2.80 1.27
CA ASP A 250 -17.26 -1.66 0.85
C ASP A 250 -16.46 -0.77 -0.12
N SER A 251 -17.07 0.31 -0.59
CA SER A 251 -16.47 1.21 -1.58
C SER A 251 -15.19 1.94 -1.12
N ASN A 252 -14.82 1.92 0.17
CA ASN A 252 -13.60 2.55 0.65
C ASN A 252 -12.38 1.62 0.61
N HIS A 253 -12.58 0.30 0.73
CA HIS A 253 -11.52 -0.71 0.83
C HIS A 253 -10.40 -0.32 1.81
N ILE A 254 -10.76 0.27 2.97
CA ILE A 254 -9.73 0.64 3.97
C ILE A 254 -9.14 -0.61 4.62
N PRO A 255 -7.83 -0.64 4.89
CA PRO A 255 -7.23 -1.68 5.72
C PRO A 255 -7.85 -1.67 7.13
N VAL A 256 -8.47 -2.77 7.55
CA VAL A 256 -9.10 -2.86 8.87
C VAL A 256 -8.31 -3.74 9.83
N TYR A 257 -7.59 -4.71 9.28
CA TYR A 257 -6.77 -5.62 10.07
C TYR A 257 -5.59 -6.14 9.26
N PHE A 258 -4.49 -6.39 9.94
CA PHE A 258 -3.26 -6.94 9.37
C PHE A 258 -2.67 -7.98 10.33
N SER A 259 -2.07 -9.05 9.82
CA SER A 259 -1.36 -10.05 10.61
C SER A 259 -0.13 -10.54 9.87
N ALA A 260 1.01 -10.51 10.55
CA ALA A 260 2.25 -11.08 10.06
C ALA A 260 2.94 -11.92 11.14
N PRO A 261 3.68 -12.97 10.77
CA PRO A 261 4.53 -13.68 11.71
C PRO A 261 5.69 -12.79 12.15
N ALA A 262 6.15 -12.97 13.37
CA ALA A 262 7.42 -12.48 13.87
C ALA A 262 8.33 -13.67 14.14
N SER A 263 9.62 -13.45 14.41
CA SER A 263 10.55 -14.56 14.76
C SER A 263 10.03 -15.40 15.91
N ILE A 264 9.37 -14.77 16.88
CA ILE A 264 8.61 -15.42 17.95
C ILE A 264 7.24 -14.77 17.99
N GLY A 265 6.15 -15.54 17.80
CA GLY A 265 4.79 -15.02 17.84
C GLY A 265 4.33 -14.33 16.55
N SER A 266 3.55 -13.26 16.68
CA SER A 266 2.98 -12.54 15.55
C SER A 266 2.82 -11.04 15.83
N ILE A 267 2.80 -10.25 14.77
CA ILE A 267 2.46 -8.84 14.76
C ILE A 267 1.07 -8.69 14.16
N LYS A 268 0.23 -7.88 14.78
CA LYS A 268 -1.13 -7.59 14.33
C LYS A 268 -1.34 -6.09 14.30
N GLY A 269 -1.84 -5.58 13.18
CA GLY A 269 -2.30 -4.20 13.06
C GLY A 269 -3.83 -4.16 13.06
N LYS A 270 -4.43 -3.24 13.82
CA LYS A 270 -5.87 -3.06 13.90
C LYS A 270 -6.22 -1.60 13.68
N LEU A 271 -7.17 -1.35 12.82
CA LEU A 271 -7.77 -0.01 12.72
C LEU A 271 -8.33 0.38 14.09
N SER A 272 -7.98 1.56 14.58
CA SER A 272 -8.45 2.08 15.86
C SER A 272 -9.36 3.28 15.71
N GLN A 273 -9.07 4.15 14.73
CA GLN A 273 -9.86 5.34 14.41
C GLN A 273 -9.81 5.61 12.90
N TYR A 274 -10.86 6.27 12.40
CA TYR A 274 -10.94 6.72 11.01
C TYR A 274 -11.81 7.97 10.92
N LYS A 275 -11.51 8.84 9.98
CA LYS A 275 -12.31 10.02 9.63
C LYS A 275 -12.07 10.42 8.16
N GLY A 276 -12.97 11.25 7.62
CA GLY A 276 -12.82 11.83 6.29
C GLY A 276 -12.89 10.82 5.15
N LEU A 277 -13.48 9.63 5.38
CA LEU A 277 -13.69 8.63 4.33
C LEU A 277 -14.57 9.22 3.23
N LYS A 278 -14.33 8.79 1.99
CA LYS A 278 -15.08 9.26 0.83
C LYS A 278 -16.50 8.71 0.79
N TYR A 279 -16.67 7.47 1.17
CA TYR A 279 -17.95 6.77 1.18
C TYR A 279 -18.33 6.35 2.61
N GLU A 280 -19.60 6.03 2.80
CA GLU A 280 -20.07 5.43 4.04
C GLU A 280 -19.37 4.07 4.26
N LEU A 281 -18.99 3.80 5.51
CA LEU A 281 -18.33 2.55 5.89
C LEU A 281 -19.39 1.45 6.13
N SER A 282 -20.04 1.03 5.04
CA SER A 282 -21.18 0.09 5.06
C SER A 282 -20.78 -1.35 5.44
N SER A 283 -19.50 -1.66 5.41
CA SER A 283 -18.96 -2.96 5.86
C SER A 283 -18.95 -3.11 7.37
N LYS A 284 -19.07 -2.01 8.15
CA LYS A 284 -19.07 -2.06 9.61
C LYS A 284 -20.33 -2.76 10.14
N ILE A 285 -20.12 -3.75 11.01
CA ILE A 285 -21.19 -4.57 11.59
C ILE A 285 -21.46 -4.08 12.99
N GLY A 286 -22.71 -3.66 13.24
CA GLY A 286 -23.21 -3.28 14.57
C GLY A 286 -22.63 -1.97 15.09
N ASN A 287 -23.50 -1.04 15.40
CA ASN A 287 -23.26 -0.03 16.41
C ASN A 287 -23.91 -0.60 17.68
N GLU A 288 -23.18 -1.34 18.49
CA GLU A 288 -23.54 -1.59 19.88
C GLU A 288 -22.58 -0.87 20.80
#